data_5fdfc4b1b8a2d2ce9e007351b6522a53
#
_entry.id   5fdfc4b1b8a2d2ce9e007351b6522a53
#
_cell.length_a   1.000
_cell.length_b   1.000
_cell.length_c   1.000
_cell.angle_alpha   90.00
_cell.angle_beta   90.00
_cell.angle_gamma   90.00
#
_symmetry.space_group_name_H-M   'P 1'
#
loop_
_entity.id
_entity.type
_entity.pdbx_description
1 polymer ?
#
loop_
_entity_poly.entity_id
_entity_poly.type
_entity_poly.pdbx_seq_one_letter_code
_entity_poly.pdbx_strand_id
1 'polypeptide(L)'
;MNDFSAMLYLDFLFRWGHVLFGITWIGMLYYFNFVQGAYFKEAGPEALSDAKAKLAPRALWWFRWGAMFTFITGVVLLLGMTPRNLLNEYIIIGITLGTLMFLNVWLIIWPHQQVALGLKTGGDPAASGAKALLASRTNVLFSGPMAFAMLASPHLGYTGGHLLSVDGGGLGMYLALLLIILLEVNALAGKQGPMTTVKGVIHCSIGLTIVLVLLLNLL
;
A
#
# COMPACT_ATOMS: atom_id res chain seq x y z
N MET A 1 16.32 -32.91 -9.29
CA MET A 1 15.27 -32.16 -8.57
C MET A 1 13.98 -32.45 -9.34
N ASN A 2 12.97 -33.08 -8.70
CA ASN A 2 11.71 -33.35 -9.39
C ASN A 2 10.91 -32.02 -9.55
N ASP A 3 10.01 -32.01 -10.52
CA ASP A 3 9.25 -30.77 -10.88
C ASP A 3 8.53 -30.15 -9.69
N PHE A 4 8.04 -30.97 -8.76
CA PHE A 4 7.39 -30.51 -7.53
C PHE A 4 8.34 -29.70 -6.62
N SER A 5 9.58 -30.13 -6.45
CA SER A 5 10.58 -29.40 -5.66
C SER A 5 10.93 -28.05 -6.33
N ALA A 6 11.06 -28.03 -7.66
CA ALA A 6 11.35 -26.82 -8.41
C ALA A 6 10.23 -25.76 -8.24
N MET A 7 8.96 -26.18 -8.31
CA MET A 7 7.81 -25.28 -8.10
C MET A 7 7.77 -24.69 -6.69
N LEU A 8 8.09 -25.50 -5.65
CA LEU A 8 8.16 -25.00 -4.27
C LEU A 8 9.26 -23.94 -4.08
N TYR A 9 10.44 -24.17 -4.66
CA TYR A 9 11.53 -23.20 -4.61
C TYR A 9 11.18 -21.89 -5.34
N LEU A 10 10.53 -21.97 -6.49
CA LEU A 10 10.08 -20.80 -7.22
C LEU A 10 9.04 -20.00 -6.42
N ASP A 11 8.02 -20.65 -5.87
CA ASP A 11 7.02 -20.01 -5.01
C ASP A 11 7.69 -19.29 -3.83
N PHE A 12 8.63 -19.98 -3.17
CA PHE A 12 9.40 -19.41 -2.06
C PHE A 12 10.22 -18.18 -2.50
N LEU A 13 10.92 -18.23 -3.63
CA LEU A 13 11.72 -17.12 -4.14
C LEU A 13 10.85 -15.91 -4.47
N PHE A 14 9.66 -16.10 -5.07
CA PHE A 14 8.73 -15.02 -5.31
C PHE A 14 8.17 -14.43 -4.01
N ARG A 15 7.89 -15.25 -2.97
CA ARG A 15 7.50 -14.76 -1.65
C ARG A 15 8.61 -13.95 -0.99
N TRP A 16 9.82 -14.46 -1.02
CA TRP A 16 10.99 -13.78 -0.49
C TRP A 16 11.23 -12.44 -1.21
N GLY A 17 11.21 -12.41 -2.54
CA GLY A 17 11.31 -11.19 -3.34
C GLY A 17 10.18 -10.21 -3.03
N HIS A 18 8.93 -10.69 -2.93
CA HIS A 18 7.77 -9.87 -2.57
C HIS A 18 7.94 -9.18 -1.22
N VAL A 19 8.44 -9.89 -0.23
CA VAL A 19 8.73 -9.32 1.11
C VAL A 19 9.84 -8.27 1.02
N LEU A 20 10.95 -8.54 0.33
CA LEU A 20 12.08 -7.59 0.22
C LEU A 20 11.67 -6.30 -0.50
N PHE A 21 10.97 -6.40 -1.62
CA PHE A 21 10.46 -5.23 -2.33
C PHE A 21 9.39 -4.51 -1.52
N GLY A 22 8.55 -5.25 -0.79
CA GLY A 22 7.56 -4.72 0.13
C GLY A 22 8.18 -3.92 1.27
N ILE A 23 9.26 -4.42 1.89
CA ILE A 23 10.02 -3.67 2.90
C ILE A 23 10.54 -2.36 2.32
N THR A 24 11.10 -2.38 1.11
CA THR A 24 11.58 -1.18 0.43
C THR A 24 10.44 -0.20 0.18
N TRP A 25 9.32 -0.67 -0.38
CA TRP A 25 8.16 0.17 -0.70
C TRP A 25 7.55 0.81 0.56
N ILE A 26 7.20 0.01 1.54
CA ILE A 26 6.53 0.49 2.76
C ILE A 26 7.50 1.30 3.64
N GLY A 27 8.77 0.89 3.72
CA GLY A 27 9.80 1.65 4.41
C GLY A 27 9.98 3.05 3.84
N MET A 28 10.02 3.19 2.50
CA MET A 28 10.09 4.50 1.83
C MET A 28 8.80 5.31 1.99
N LEU A 29 7.62 4.67 2.00
CA LEU A 29 6.35 5.32 2.32
C LEU A 29 6.39 5.98 3.70
N TYR A 30 6.86 5.25 4.72
CA TYR A 30 6.98 5.77 6.08
C TYR A 30 8.07 6.82 6.19
N TYR A 31 9.20 6.66 5.50
CA TYR A 31 10.23 7.68 5.42
C TYR A 31 9.67 9.02 4.92
N PHE A 32 8.94 9.04 3.81
CA PHE A 32 8.33 10.27 3.29
C PHE A 32 7.33 10.90 4.26
N ASN A 33 6.52 10.09 4.91
CA ASN A 33 5.42 10.57 5.75
C ASN A 33 5.84 10.92 7.18
N PHE A 34 6.83 10.22 7.75
CA PHE A 34 7.18 10.35 9.16
C PHE A 34 8.49 11.11 9.38
N VAL A 35 9.41 11.06 8.41
CA VAL A 35 10.74 11.65 8.53
C VAL A 35 10.92 12.84 7.62
N GLN A 36 10.88 12.63 6.29
CA GLN A 36 11.17 13.68 5.31
C GLN A 36 10.17 14.85 5.41
N GLY A 37 8.88 14.55 5.62
CA GLY A 37 7.84 15.57 5.74
C GLY A 37 8.03 16.51 6.94
N ALA A 38 8.57 16.00 8.06
CA ALA A 38 8.96 16.80 9.22
C ALA A 38 10.21 17.62 8.91
N TYR A 39 11.26 16.96 8.43
CA TYR A 39 12.52 17.60 8.05
C TYR A 39 12.32 18.79 7.08
N PHE A 40 11.47 18.65 6.08
CA PHE A 40 11.19 19.72 5.11
C PHE A 40 10.53 20.97 5.71
N LYS A 41 9.89 20.85 6.87
CA LYS A 41 9.31 21.99 7.61
C LYS A 41 10.32 22.72 8.49
N GLU A 42 11.38 22.02 8.91
CA GLU A 42 12.39 22.49 9.86
C GLU A 42 13.68 22.92 9.15
N ALA A 43 13.96 22.39 7.95
CA ALA A 43 15.17 22.66 7.20
C ALA A 43 15.26 24.12 6.73
N GLY A 44 16.46 24.70 6.86
CA GLY A 44 16.76 25.99 6.26
C GLY A 44 16.68 25.96 4.72
N PRO A 45 16.54 27.14 4.07
CA PRO A 45 16.27 27.23 2.63
C PRO A 45 17.27 26.48 1.74
N GLU A 46 18.55 26.55 2.05
CA GLU A 46 19.61 25.87 1.29
C GLU A 46 19.52 24.34 1.42
N ALA A 47 19.38 23.84 2.65
CA ALA A 47 19.25 22.41 2.95
C ALA A 47 17.97 21.84 2.32
N LEU A 48 16.86 22.57 2.38
CA LEU A 48 15.60 22.19 1.75
C LEU A 48 15.74 22.11 0.22
N SER A 49 16.41 23.08 -0.40
CA SER A 49 16.66 23.13 -1.84
C SER A 49 17.52 21.93 -2.27
N ASP A 50 18.61 21.66 -1.57
CA ASP A 50 19.52 20.55 -1.86
C ASP A 50 18.81 19.18 -1.68
N ALA A 51 18.04 19.02 -0.61
CA ALA A 51 17.29 17.80 -0.35
C ALA A 51 16.20 17.55 -1.41
N LYS A 52 15.50 18.58 -1.88
CA LYS A 52 14.54 18.48 -2.99
C LYS A 52 15.20 18.13 -4.31
N ALA A 53 16.39 18.67 -4.57
CA ALA A 53 17.09 18.45 -5.82
C ALA A 53 17.80 17.08 -5.89
N LYS A 54 18.35 16.59 -4.77
CA LYS A 54 19.23 15.41 -4.76
C LYS A 54 18.67 14.21 -4.02
N LEU A 55 18.10 14.41 -2.83
CA LEU A 55 17.64 13.31 -1.96
C LEU A 55 16.26 12.81 -2.38
N ALA A 56 15.27 13.70 -2.52
CA ALA A 56 13.90 13.32 -2.80
C ALA A 56 13.73 12.56 -4.12
N PRO A 57 14.36 12.92 -5.26
CA PRO A 57 14.25 12.15 -6.50
C PRO A 57 14.81 10.73 -6.39
N ARG A 58 15.91 10.54 -5.65
CA ARG A 58 16.51 9.20 -5.41
C ARG A 58 15.61 8.35 -4.53
N ALA A 59 15.08 8.93 -3.46
CA ALA A 59 14.15 8.26 -2.56
C ALA A 59 12.85 7.86 -3.30
N LEU A 60 12.29 8.74 -4.14
CA LEU A 60 11.13 8.46 -4.98
C LEU A 60 11.40 7.37 -6.02
N TRP A 61 12.63 7.24 -6.51
CA TRP A 61 13.00 6.14 -7.42
C TRP A 61 12.84 4.79 -6.72
N TRP A 62 13.45 4.62 -5.54
CA TRP A 62 13.33 3.38 -4.74
C TRP A 62 11.88 3.09 -4.33
N PHE A 63 11.14 4.13 -3.95
CA PHE A 63 9.73 4.01 -3.58
C PHE A 63 8.87 3.41 -4.68
N ARG A 64 8.90 3.99 -5.87
CA ARG A 64 8.04 3.54 -6.98
C ARG A 64 8.48 2.20 -7.57
N TRP A 65 9.78 1.94 -7.64
CA TRP A 65 10.26 0.64 -8.13
C TRP A 65 10.10 -0.46 -7.09
N GLY A 66 10.23 -0.15 -5.81
CA GLY A 66 9.82 -1.04 -4.72
C GLY A 66 8.36 -1.44 -4.87
N ALA A 67 7.46 -0.45 -5.10
CA ALA A 67 6.04 -0.71 -5.35
C ALA A 67 5.82 -1.58 -6.61
N MET A 68 6.51 -1.28 -7.71
CA MET A 68 6.41 -2.03 -8.97
C MET A 68 6.78 -3.51 -8.78
N PHE A 69 7.94 -3.78 -8.21
CA PHE A 69 8.40 -5.16 -8.03
C PHE A 69 7.60 -5.91 -6.98
N THR A 70 7.10 -5.22 -5.93
CA THR A 70 6.13 -5.82 -5.00
C THR A 70 4.86 -6.23 -5.74
N PHE A 71 4.32 -5.36 -6.57
CA PHE A 71 3.11 -5.65 -7.34
C PHE A 71 3.31 -6.81 -8.32
N ILE A 72 4.38 -6.80 -9.11
CA ILE A 72 4.68 -7.88 -10.09
C ILE A 72 4.83 -9.23 -9.37
N THR A 73 5.62 -9.28 -8.30
CA THR A 73 5.80 -10.52 -7.54
C THR A 73 4.49 -10.96 -6.87
N GLY A 74 3.67 -10.02 -6.41
CA GLY A 74 2.33 -10.29 -5.88
C GLY A 74 1.39 -10.92 -6.91
N VAL A 75 1.39 -10.42 -8.16
CA VAL A 75 0.62 -11.03 -9.26
C VAL A 75 1.07 -12.46 -9.55
N VAL A 76 2.37 -12.72 -9.58
CA VAL A 76 2.89 -14.08 -9.79
C VAL A 76 2.44 -15.02 -8.66
N LEU A 77 2.50 -14.57 -7.41
CA LEU A 77 2.03 -15.35 -6.27
C LEU A 77 0.53 -15.63 -6.34
N LEU A 78 -0.28 -14.63 -6.72
CA LEU A 78 -1.72 -14.77 -6.89
C LEU A 78 -2.06 -15.82 -7.96
N LEU A 79 -1.37 -15.78 -9.10
CA LEU A 79 -1.52 -16.79 -10.16
C LEU A 79 -1.18 -18.21 -9.67
N GLY A 80 -0.23 -18.33 -8.75
CA GLY A 80 0.11 -19.62 -8.11
C GLY A 80 -0.92 -20.11 -7.08
N MET A 81 -1.66 -19.20 -6.44
CA MET A 81 -2.67 -19.53 -5.43
C MET A 81 -4.01 -19.96 -6.05
N THR A 82 -4.43 -19.35 -7.16
CA THR A 82 -5.73 -19.55 -7.78
C THR A 82 -6.00 -21.01 -8.17
N PRO A 83 -5.11 -21.73 -8.88
CA PRO A 83 -5.33 -23.13 -9.23
C PRO A 83 -5.36 -24.09 -8.03
N ARG A 84 -4.84 -23.65 -6.88
CA ARG A 84 -4.77 -24.45 -5.64
C ARG A 84 -5.95 -24.21 -4.70
N ASN A 85 -6.91 -23.38 -5.07
CA ASN A 85 -8.03 -22.91 -4.22
C ASN A 85 -7.56 -22.37 -2.85
N LEU A 86 -6.46 -21.61 -2.84
CA LEU A 86 -5.87 -21.02 -1.63
C LEU A 86 -6.33 -19.59 -1.37
N LEU A 87 -7.33 -19.10 -2.14
CA LEU A 87 -7.90 -17.79 -1.93
C LEU A 87 -8.79 -17.78 -0.69
N ASN A 88 -8.63 -16.76 0.12
CA ASN A 88 -9.45 -16.50 1.29
C ASN A 88 -9.75 -15.00 1.41
N GLU A 89 -10.67 -14.63 2.27
CA GLU A 89 -11.12 -13.25 2.43
C GLU A 89 -9.98 -12.30 2.80
N TYR A 90 -9.05 -12.73 3.67
CA TYR A 90 -7.91 -11.91 4.07
C TYR A 90 -7.02 -11.57 2.88
N ILE A 91 -6.70 -12.56 2.03
CA ILE A 91 -5.83 -12.27 0.87
C ILE A 91 -6.52 -11.35 -0.14
N ILE A 92 -7.83 -11.45 -0.32
CA ILE A 92 -8.61 -10.56 -1.20
C ILE A 92 -8.53 -9.12 -0.68
N ILE A 93 -8.72 -8.89 0.61
CA ILE A 93 -8.56 -7.57 1.23
C ILE A 93 -7.12 -7.06 1.05
N GLY A 94 -6.12 -7.91 1.32
CA GLY A 94 -4.70 -7.56 1.16
C GLY A 94 -4.33 -7.17 -0.28
N ILE A 95 -4.79 -7.94 -1.27
CA ILE A 95 -4.58 -7.67 -2.70
C ILE A 95 -5.27 -6.37 -3.11
N THR A 96 -6.50 -6.14 -2.67
CA THR A 96 -7.24 -4.91 -2.98
C THR A 96 -6.51 -3.68 -2.46
N LEU A 97 -6.15 -3.68 -1.18
CA LEU A 97 -5.39 -2.58 -0.56
C LEU A 97 -4.03 -2.37 -1.25
N GLY A 98 -3.26 -3.43 -1.48
CA GLY A 98 -1.97 -3.35 -2.15
C GLY A 98 -2.07 -2.84 -3.59
N THR A 99 -3.11 -3.23 -4.32
CA THR A 99 -3.36 -2.75 -5.70
C THR A 99 -3.72 -1.27 -5.70
N LEU A 100 -4.62 -0.81 -4.84
CA LEU A 100 -4.97 0.61 -4.75
C LEU A 100 -3.76 1.45 -4.34
N MET A 101 -2.99 1.00 -3.35
CA MET A 101 -1.74 1.65 -2.96
C MET A 101 -0.73 1.75 -4.12
N PHE A 102 -0.59 0.70 -4.92
CA PHE A 102 0.26 0.70 -6.12
C PHE A 102 -0.23 1.70 -7.17
N LEU A 103 -1.54 1.72 -7.45
CA LEU A 103 -2.14 2.68 -8.38
C LEU A 103 -1.94 4.11 -7.90
N ASN A 104 -2.11 4.38 -6.61
CA ASN A 104 -1.82 5.67 -6.01
C ASN A 104 -0.36 6.11 -6.24
N VAL A 105 0.60 5.19 -6.11
CA VAL A 105 2.02 5.52 -6.37
C VAL A 105 2.24 5.97 -7.80
N TRP A 106 1.72 5.23 -8.77
CA TRP A 106 2.05 5.45 -10.18
C TRP A 106 1.16 6.48 -10.87
N LEU A 107 -0.13 6.56 -10.50
CA LEU A 107 -1.10 7.41 -11.18
C LEU A 107 -1.30 8.76 -10.48
N ILE A 108 -0.98 8.86 -9.18
CA ILE A 108 -1.24 10.07 -8.40
C ILE A 108 0.05 10.62 -7.79
N ILE A 109 0.71 9.86 -6.91
CA ILE A 109 1.85 10.36 -6.15
C ILE A 109 2.99 10.75 -7.09
N TRP A 110 3.42 9.84 -7.96
CA TRP A 110 4.56 10.11 -8.84
C TRP A 110 4.34 11.29 -9.81
N PRO A 111 3.24 11.36 -10.58
CA PRO A 111 3.01 12.50 -11.47
C PRO A 111 2.97 13.86 -10.74
N HIS A 112 2.33 13.90 -9.59
CA HIS A 112 2.23 15.13 -8.80
C HIS A 112 3.54 15.48 -8.09
N GLN A 113 4.32 14.50 -7.65
CA GLN A 113 5.66 14.75 -7.09
C GLN A 113 6.64 15.30 -8.13
N GLN A 114 6.55 14.89 -9.39
CA GLN A 114 7.36 15.46 -10.47
C GLN A 114 7.15 16.98 -10.60
N VAL A 115 5.89 17.44 -10.52
CA VAL A 115 5.55 18.86 -10.56
C VAL A 115 5.97 19.58 -9.27
N ALA A 116 5.68 18.99 -8.11
CA ALA A 116 5.98 19.59 -6.80
C ALA A 116 7.50 19.77 -6.55
N LEU A 117 8.33 18.91 -7.15
CA LEU A 117 9.80 18.96 -7.06
C LEU A 117 10.44 19.76 -8.22
N GLY A 118 9.66 20.26 -9.17
CA GLY A 118 10.18 20.97 -10.35
C GLY A 118 10.86 20.07 -11.38
N LEU A 119 10.67 18.75 -11.32
CA LEU A 119 11.20 17.80 -12.30
C LEU A 119 10.40 17.81 -13.61
N LYS A 120 9.19 18.32 -13.58
CA LYS A 120 8.30 18.51 -14.74
C LYS A 120 7.71 19.91 -14.70
N THR A 121 7.73 20.58 -15.84
CA THR A 121 7.11 21.89 -16.04
C THR A 121 5.61 21.76 -16.27
N GLY A 122 4.86 22.79 -15.87
CA GLY A 122 3.40 22.84 -16.03
C GLY A 122 2.65 22.37 -14.78
N GLY A 123 1.66 23.13 -14.38
CA GLY A 123 0.86 22.90 -13.17
C GLY A 123 1.35 23.71 -11.96
N ASP A 124 0.49 23.75 -10.94
CA ASP A 124 0.80 24.41 -9.66
C ASP A 124 1.55 23.40 -8.75
N PRO A 125 2.81 23.71 -8.33
CA PRO A 125 3.58 22.86 -7.43
C PRO A 125 2.92 22.65 -6.06
N ALA A 126 2.25 23.68 -5.51
CA ALA A 126 1.60 23.60 -4.20
C ALA A 126 0.36 22.68 -4.26
N ALA A 127 -0.49 22.86 -5.25
CA ALA A 127 -1.66 22.01 -5.47
C ALA A 127 -1.25 20.56 -5.77
N SER A 128 -0.20 20.37 -6.58
CA SER A 128 0.34 19.03 -6.87
C SER A 128 0.92 18.37 -5.61
N GLY A 129 1.67 19.11 -4.80
CA GLY A 129 2.18 18.61 -3.52
C GLY A 129 1.06 18.18 -2.58
N ALA A 130 -0.03 18.95 -2.49
CA ALA A 130 -1.19 18.64 -1.67
C ALA A 130 -1.89 17.32 -2.12
N LYS A 131 -2.07 17.12 -3.44
CA LYS A 131 -2.65 15.89 -3.99
C LYS A 131 -1.75 14.68 -3.74
N ALA A 132 -0.46 14.81 -4.00
CA ALA A 132 0.50 13.73 -3.70
C ALA A 132 0.51 13.37 -2.21
N LEU A 133 0.41 14.37 -1.33
CA LEU A 133 0.37 14.15 0.12
C LEU A 133 -0.91 13.43 0.55
N LEU A 134 -2.08 13.79 0.03
CA LEU A 134 -3.34 13.13 0.34
C LEU A 134 -3.28 11.64 -0.05
N ALA A 135 -2.89 11.31 -1.28
CA ALA A 135 -2.75 9.94 -1.73
C ALA A 135 -1.68 9.17 -0.93
N SER A 136 -0.56 9.82 -0.58
CA SER A 136 0.47 9.21 0.26
C SER A 136 -0.02 8.93 1.68
N ARG A 137 -0.82 9.81 2.28
CA ARG A 137 -1.47 9.58 3.59
C ARG A 137 -2.49 8.44 3.53
N THR A 138 -3.24 8.32 2.45
CA THR A 138 -4.13 7.17 2.23
C THR A 138 -3.34 5.87 2.09
N ASN A 139 -2.21 5.88 1.41
CA ASN A 139 -1.32 4.71 1.37
C ASN A 139 -0.80 4.33 2.77
N VAL A 140 -0.48 5.29 3.64
CA VAL A 140 -0.13 4.99 5.04
C VAL A 140 -1.32 4.40 5.78
N LEU A 141 -2.53 4.95 5.60
CA LEU A 141 -3.77 4.41 6.17
C LEU A 141 -3.98 2.94 5.76
N PHE A 142 -3.76 2.60 4.50
CA PHE A 142 -3.96 1.26 3.95
C PHE A 142 -2.83 0.27 4.29
N SER A 143 -1.62 0.76 4.59
CA SER A 143 -0.45 -0.09 4.79
C SER A 143 -0.57 -1.04 5.98
N GLY A 144 -1.16 -0.60 7.08
CA GLY A 144 -1.39 -1.44 8.27
C GLY A 144 -2.34 -2.60 7.99
N PRO A 145 -3.59 -2.34 7.56
CA PRO A 145 -4.53 -3.41 7.24
C PRO A 145 -4.06 -4.29 6.06
N MET A 146 -3.36 -3.74 5.07
CA MET A 146 -2.77 -4.52 3.98
C MET A 146 -1.74 -5.53 4.53
N ALA A 147 -0.79 -5.08 5.35
CA ALA A 147 0.22 -5.95 5.95
C ALA A 147 -0.42 -7.01 6.86
N PHE A 148 -1.42 -6.62 7.66
CA PHE A 148 -2.18 -7.57 8.48
C PHE A 148 -2.85 -8.64 7.62
N ALA A 149 -3.59 -8.25 6.57
CA ALA A 149 -4.32 -9.17 5.72
C ALA A 149 -3.38 -10.14 4.97
N MET A 150 -2.22 -9.65 4.48
CA MET A 150 -1.19 -10.48 3.86
C MET A 150 -0.63 -11.53 4.83
N LEU A 151 -0.39 -11.17 6.10
CA LEU A 151 0.08 -12.09 7.13
C LEU A 151 -1.05 -13.01 7.63
N ALA A 152 -2.26 -12.51 7.79
CA ALA A 152 -3.40 -13.28 8.25
C ALA A 152 -3.80 -14.38 7.26
N SER A 153 -3.66 -14.13 5.95
CA SER A 153 -4.03 -15.10 4.92
C SER A 153 -3.47 -16.51 5.14
N PRO A 154 -2.15 -16.73 5.30
CA PRO A 154 -1.61 -18.07 5.55
C PRO A 154 -1.83 -18.60 6.97
N HIS A 155 -2.13 -17.75 7.94
CA HIS A 155 -2.25 -18.14 9.35
C HIS A 155 -3.70 -18.28 9.84
N LEU A 156 -4.58 -17.41 9.41
CA LEU A 156 -5.97 -17.35 9.84
C LEU A 156 -6.95 -17.68 8.69
N GLY A 157 -6.57 -17.45 7.45
CA GLY A 157 -7.46 -17.52 6.30
C GLY A 157 -7.98 -18.93 5.98
N TYR A 158 -7.37 -19.98 6.53
CA TYR A 158 -7.80 -21.39 6.35
C TYR A 158 -8.62 -21.92 7.53
N THR A 159 -8.89 -21.08 8.50
CA THR A 159 -9.69 -21.41 9.69
C THR A 159 -10.92 -20.50 9.75
N GLY A 160 -11.95 -20.90 10.49
CA GLY A 160 -13.08 -20.03 10.79
C GLY A 160 -13.99 -19.65 9.63
N GLY A 161 -13.94 -20.35 8.48
CA GLY A 161 -14.86 -20.11 7.36
C GLY A 161 -14.43 -19.03 6.38
N HIS A 162 -13.18 -18.52 6.46
CA HIS A 162 -12.68 -17.45 5.58
C HIS A 162 -12.25 -17.91 4.18
N LEU A 163 -12.28 -19.21 3.87
CA LEU A 163 -12.05 -19.70 2.50
C LEU A 163 -13.16 -19.21 1.57
N LEU A 164 -12.77 -18.75 0.39
CA LEU A 164 -13.75 -18.39 -0.64
C LEU A 164 -14.45 -19.65 -1.14
N SER A 165 -15.78 -19.64 -1.09
CA SER A 165 -16.64 -20.64 -1.73
C SER A 165 -16.85 -20.32 -3.22
N VAL A 166 -17.54 -21.22 -3.93
CA VAL A 166 -17.97 -20.97 -5.31
C VAL A 166 -18.91 -19.74 -5.38
N ASP A 167 -19.65 -19.47 -4.31
CA ASP A 167 -20.58 -18.35 -4.20
C ASP A 167 -19.92 -17.02 -3.77
N GLY A 168 -18.61 -17.03 -3.51
CA GLY A 168 -17.82 -15.86 -3.09
C GLY A 168 -17.52 -15.84 -1.60
N GLY A 169 -17.26 -14.65 -1.04
CA GLY A 169 -17.00 -14.42 0.38
C GLY A 169 -18.25 -14.04 1.16
N GLY A 170 -18.10 -13.93 2.48
CA GLY A 170 -19.16 -13.47 3.38
C GLY A 170 -19.53 -11.99 3.22
N LEU A 171 -20.65 -11.60 3.82
CA LEU A 171 -21.12 -10.21 3.84
C LEU A 171 -20.02 -9.26 4.38
N GLY A 172 -19.28 -9.69 5.39
CA GLY A 172 -18.18 -8.93 5.98
C GLY A 172 -17.11 -8.53 4.97
N MET A 173 -16.72 -9.44 4.06
CA MET A 173 -15.77 -9.15 2.98
C MET A 173 -16.30 -8.07 2.04
N TYR A 174 -17.55 -8.13 1.62
CA TYR A 174 -18.13 -7.12 0.72
C TYR A 174 -18.24 -5.75 1.38
N LEU A 175 -18.61 -5.69 2.66
CA LEU A 175 -18.64 -4.44 3.42
C LEU A 175 -17.22 -3.87 3.63
N ALA A 176 -16.24 -4.72 3.88
CA ALA A 176 -14.84 -4.33 3.98
C ALA A 176 -14.33 -3.73 2.65
N LEU A 177 -14.62 -4.38 1.52
CA LEU A 177 -14.27 -3.88 0.18
C LEU A 177 -14.95 -2.54 -0.11
N LEU A 178 -16.24 -2.40 0.22
CA LEU A 178 -16.97 -1.14 0.06
C LEU A 178 -16.32 -0.02 0.86
N LEU A 179 -15.98 -0.27 2.13
CA LEU A 179 -15.29 0.70 2.99
C LEU A 179 -13.94 1.13 2.39
N ILE A 180 -13.15 0.18 1.90
CA ILE A 180 -11.85 0.46 1.27
C ILE A 180 -12.04 1.35 0.03
N ILE A 181 -13.01 1.05 -0.82
CA ILE A 181 -13.29 1.86 -2.03
C ILE A 181 -13.75 3.27 -1.65
N LEU A 182 -14.59 3.44 -0.63
CA LEU A 182 -15.01 4.77 -0.17
C LEU A 182 -13.82 5.59 0.36
N LEU A 183 -12.89 4.97 1.07
CA LEU A 183 -11.66 5.63 1.53
C LEU A 183 -10.74 5.98 0.35
N GLU A 184 -10.68 5.15 -0.68
CA GLU A 184 -9.93 5.46 -1.90
C GLU A 184 -10.55 6.63 -2.67
N VAL A 185 -11.87 6.71 -2.78
CA VAL A 185 -12.55 7.88 -3.37
C VAL A 185 -12.18 9.16 -2.60
N ASN A 186 -12.08 9.08 -1.27
CA ASN A 186 -11.57 10.22 -0.48
C ASN A 186 -10.10 10.57 -0.81
N ALA A 187 -9.25 9.60 -1.16
CA ALA A 187 -7.87 9.85 -1.60
C ALA A 187 -7.81 10.65 -2.90
N LEU A 188 -8.78 10.45 -3.79
CA LEU A 188 -8.83 11.08 -5.11
C LEU A 188 -9.40 12.52 -5.06
N ALA A 189 -10.47 12.73 -4.31
CA ALA A 189 -11.27 13.96 -4.35
C ALA A 189 -11.56 14.59 -2.97
N GLY A 190 -11.10 13.98 -1.89
CA GLY A 190 -11.45 14.38 -0.53
C GLY A 190 -10.40 15.22 0.19
N LYS A 191 -10.35 15.03 1.50
CA LYS A 191 -9.47 15.76 2.42
C LYS A 191 -8.76 14.80 3.38
N GLN A 192 -7.63 15.25 3.94
CA GLN A 192 -6.86 14.42 4.88
C GLN A 192 -7.63 14.10 6.19
N GLY A 193 -8.55 14.98 6.61
CA GLY A 193 -9.27 14.78 7.87
C GLY A 193 -8.33 14.52 9.05
N PRO A 194 -8.50 13.42 9.81
CA PRO A 194 -7.64 13.08 10.95
C PRO A 194 -6.21 12.66 10.53
N MET A 195 -5.95 12.42 9.24
CA MET A 195 -4.63 11.99 8.73
C MET A 195 -3.64 13.14 8.51
N THR A 196 -3.96 14.38 8.92
CA THR A 196 -3.06 15.55 8.80
C THR A 196 -1.77 15.38 9.61
N THR A 197 -1.81 14.68 10.73
CA THR A 197 -0.66 14.41 11.59
C THR A 197 -0.16 12.98 11.43
N VAL A 198 1.13 12.75 11.75
CA VAL A 198 1.72 11.40 11.76
C VAL A 198 0.98 10.49 12.76
N LYS A 199 0.73 10.99 13.98
CA LYS A 199 -0.02 10.22 14.99
C LYS A 199 -1.43 9.89 14.50
N GLY A 200 -2.13 10.86 13.91
CA GLY A 200 -3.48 10.69 13.40
C GLY A 200 -3.57 9.58 12.34
N VAL A 201 -2.69 9.59 11.33
CA VAL A 201 -2.73 8.56 10.28
C VAL A 201 -2.37 7.16 10.80
N ILE A 202 -1.44 7.06 11.78
CA ILE A 202 -1.10 5.78 12.42
C ILE A 202 -2.31 5.23 13.17
N HIS A 203 -2.99 6.05 14.00
CA HIS A 203 -4.19 5.62 14.71
C HIS A 203 -5.32 5.23 13.76
N CYS A 204 -5.52 5.99 12.67
CA CYS A 204 -6.50 5.63 11.64
C CYS A 204 -6.17 4.29 10.97
N SER A 205 -4.88 4.01 10.68
CA SER A 205 -4.45 2.75 10.08
C SER A 205 -4.70 1.55 11.01
N ILE A 206 -4.39 1.70 12.29
CA ILE A 206 -4.68 0.67 13.31
C ILE A 206 -6.20 0.49 13.46
N GLY A 207 -6.95 1.58 13.56
CA GLY A 207 -8.41 1.55 13.66
C GLY A 207 -9.06 0.89 12.45
N LEU A 208 -8.61 1.20 11.23
CA LEU A 208 -9.08 0.55 10.02
C LEU A 208 -8.78 -0.95 10.03
N THR A 209 -7.57 -1.35 10.48
CA THR A 209 -7.22 -2.77 10.61
C THR A 209 -8.21 -3.48 11.52
N ILE A 210 -8.48 -2.92 12.69
CA ILE A 210 -9.44 -3.50 13.65
C ILE A 210 -10.85 -3.61 13.03
N VAL A 211 -11.33 -2.56 12.37
CA VAL A 211 -12.65 -2.56 11.72
C VAL A 211 -12.74 -3.64 10.65
N LEU A 212 -11.74 -3.77 9.77
CA LEU A 212 -11.75 -4.80 8.72
C LEU A 212 -11.72 -6.20 9.31
N VAL A 213 -10.91 -6.44 10.35
CA VAL A 213 -10.87 -7.74 11.06
C VAL A 213 -12.22 -8.06 11.70
N LEU A 214 -12.86 -7.09 12.35
CA LEU A 214 -14.18 -7.30 12.94
C LEU A 214 -15.26 -7.58 11.89
N LEU A 215 -15.23 -6.88 10.74
CA LEU A 215 -16.16 -7.16 9.64
C LEU A 215 -16.01 -8.60 9.13
N LEU A 216 -14.78 -9.08 8.92
CA LEU A 216 -14.51 -10.43 8.43
C LEU A 216 -14.87 -11.55 9.42
N ASN A 217 -14.84 -11.27 10.73
CA ASN A 217 -15.04 -12.31 11.75
C ASN A 217 -16.44 -12.29 12.40
N LEU A 218 -17.19 -11.21 12.24
CA LEU A 218 -18.50 -11.08 12.88
C LEU A 218 -19.67 -11.15 11.88
N LEU A 219 -19.42 -10.99 10.57
CA LEU A 219 -20.43 -10.95 9.50
C LEU A 219 -20.10 -11.91 8.37
#